data_0527ac83f2b70bb0eb87da9a304c18d9
#
_entry.id   0527ac83f2b70bb0eb87da9a304c18d9
#
_cell.length_a   1.000
_cell.length_b   1.000
_cell.length_c   1.000
_cell.angle_alpha   90.00
_cell.angle_beta   90.00
_cell.angle_gamma   90.00
#
_symmetry.space_group_name_H-M   'P 1'
#
loop_
_entity.id
_entity.type
_entity.pdbx_description
1 polymer ?
#
loop_
_entity_poly.entity_id
_entity_poly.type
_entity_poly.pdbx_seq_one_letter_code
_entity_poly.pdbx_strand_id
1 'polypeptide(L)'
;MGMLVLAGIAFALFYRTFMAENVRNKDVTVIVPPGTTFEQVMDTLRRHEVLKSEATFRKTADVLKYRTIRIGKYDISGCRTNLDLVRLLRRGQHYPVKFTFNNVRTADQLVERVGHKFFFEPEDLSALLHDRTYMQRFGLSDTTAVCLFIPNTYDIYYDITAEDFLERMNSYYEQFWDDNRRKTAGEIGLTPVQVATLASIVEEENMRPSEKAIIAGLYINRLNKGMLLQSDPTVKFALGDFARQRILNADLHVDSPYNTYKYAGLPPGPIRIPEASTMDSVLHYRHHNYLYMCAKEDFSGYHNFTASAAVHAQNAARYRAALNARNIKK
;
A
#
# COMPACT_ATOMS: atom_id res chain seq x y z
N MET A 1 -19.31 -55.43 -37.73
CA MET A 1 -19.18 -54.11 -38.35
C MET A 1 -19.91 -52.98 -37.54
N GLY A 2 -21.15 -53.22 -37.09
CA GLY A 2 -21.90 -52.22 -36.32
C GLY A 2 -21.25 -51.75 -34.99
N MET A 3 -20.57 -52.69 -34.27
CA MET A 3 -19.93 -52.40 -32.98
C MET A 3 -18.71 -51.44 -33.11
N LEU A 4 -17.93 -51.59 -34.20
CA LEU A 4 -16.81 -50.69 -34.51
C LEU A 4 -17.28 -49.28 -34.91
N VAL A 5 -18.39 -49.16 -35.61
CA VAL A 5 -18.99 -47.88 -35.98
C VAL A 5 -19.54 -47.14 -34.73
N LEU A 6 -20.23 -47.86 -33.86
CA LEU A 6 -20.70 -47.32 -32.58
C LEU A 6 -19.55 -46.86 -31.67
N ALA A 7 -18.47 -47.64 -31.59
CA ALA A 7 -17.28 -47.27 -30.83
C ALA A 7 -16.60 -46.00 -31.40
N GLY A 8 -16.52 -45.89 -32.74
CA GLY A 8 -15.99 -44.70 -33.42
C GLY A 8 -16.81 -43.45 -33.17
N ILE A 9 -18.14 -43.55 -33.21
CA ILE A 9 -19.07 -42.43 -32.90
C ILE A 9 -18.91 -42.02 -31.44
N ALA A 10 -18.88 -43.01 -30.51
CA ALA A 10 -18.69 -42.71 -29.09
C ALA A 10 -17.36 -42.01 -28.81
N PHE A 11 -16.28 -42.46 -29.44
CA PHE A 11 -14.96 -41.85 -29.34
C PHE A 11 -14.97 -40.43 -29.93
N ALA A 12 -15.57 -40.18 -31.07
CA ALA A 12 -15.66 -38.87 -31.69
C ALA A 12 -16.47 -37.88 -30.81
N LEU A 13 -17.56 -38.36 -30.21
CA LEU A 13 -18.37 -37.55 -29.26
C LEU A 13 -17.58 -37.27 -27.98
N PHE A 14 -16.86 -38.25 -27.45
CA PHE A 14 -16.00 -38.05 -26.29
C PHE A 14 -14.92 -37.01 -26.59
N TYR A 15 -14.16 -37.18 -27.68
CA TYR A 15 -13.12 -36.28 -28.10
C TYR A 15 -13.64 -34.87 -28.27
N ARG A 16 -14.76 -34.71 -29.02
CA ARG A 16 -15.41 -33.37 -29.26
C ARG A 16 -15.87 -32.73 -27.97
N THR A 17 -16.34 -33.47 -26.98
CA THR A 17 -16.87 -32.93 -25.74
C THR A 17 -15.78 -32.50 -24.76
N PHE A 18 -14.71 -33.31 -24.62
CA PHE A 18 -13.74 -33.15 -23.57
C PHE A 18 -12.37 -32.63 -24.04
N MET A 19 -11.90 -33.10 -25.20
CA MET A 19 -10.52 -32.92 -25.64
C MET A 19 -10.37 -31.93 -26.81
N ALA A 20 -11.42 -31.65 -27.57
CA ALA A 20 -11.34 -30.67 -28.64
C ALA A 20 -11.19 -29.25 -28.07
N GLU A 21 -10.50 -28.41 -28.83
CA GLU A 21 -10.30 -27.01 -28.46
C GLU A 21 -11.65 -26.26 -28.46
N ASN A 22 -12.05 -25.78 -27.30
CA ASN A 22 -13.29 -25.04 -27.08
C ASN A 22 -13.07 -23.64 -26.48
N VAL A 23 -11.90 -23.37 -25.88
CA VAL A 23 -11.55 -22.05 -25.34
C VAL A 23 -10.92 -21.23 -26.46
N ARG A 24 -11.60 -20.15 -26.89
CA ARG A 24 -11.15 -19.30 -28.00
C ARG A 24 -10.54 -17.98 -27.52
N ASN A 25 -11.17 -17.32 -26.56
CA ASN A 25 -10.66 -16.09 -25.97
C ASN A 25 -9.91 -16.43 -24.68
N LYS A 26 -8.58 -16.35 -24.74
CA LYS A 26 -7.67 -16.78 -23.65
C LYS A 26 -7.11 -15.59 -22.86
N ASP A 27 -7.19 -14.39 -23.42
CA ASP A 27 -6.63 -13.17 -22.82
C ASP A 27 -7.61 -12.52 -21.83
N VAL A 28 -8.45 -13.36 -21.21
CA VAL A 28 -9.48 -12.95 -20.27
C VAL A 28 -9.19 -13.49 -18.88
N THR A 29 -9.26 -12.61 -17.90
CA THR A 29 -9.33 -13.02 -16.50
C THR A 29 -10.80 -13.28 -16.13
N VAL A 30 -11.13 -14.51 -15.78
CA VAL A 30 -12.46 -14.86 -15.28
C VAL A 30 -12.53 -14.57 -13.80
N ILE A 31 -13.38 -13.62 -13.41
CA ILE A 31 -13.61 -13.25 -12.00
C ILE A 31 -14.85 -13.99 -11.52
N VAL A 32 -14.72 -14.69 -10.41
CA VAL A 32 -15.79 -15.45 -9.76
C VAL A 32 -15.96 -14.92 -8.33
N PRO A 33 -16.92 -14.02 -8.08
CA PRO A 33 -17.25 -13.53 -6.74
C PRO A 33 -17.85 -14.62 -5.83
N PRO A 34 -17.88 -14.44 -4.50
CA PRO A 34 -18.64 -15.29 -3.59
C PRO A 34 -20.13 -15.33 -3.91
N GLY A 35 -20.74 -16.48 -3.63
CA GLY A 35 -22.15 -16.68 -3.95
C GLY A 35 -22.47 -16.87 -5.44
N THR A 36 -21.45 -16.84 -6.31
CA THR A 36 -21.63 -17.06 -7.76
C THR A 36 -22.18 -18.45 -8.03
N THR A 37 -23.27 -18.50 -8.77
CA THR A 37 -23.88 -19.75 -9.27
C THR A 37 -23.18 -20.21 -10.55
N PHE A 38 -23.38 -21.49 -10.91
CA PHE A 38 -22.88 -22.02 -12.19
C PHE A 38 -23.38 -21.22 -13.40
N GLU A 39 -24.66 -20.77 -13.37
CA GLU A 39 -25.22 -19.98 -14.47
C GLU A 39 -24.53 -18.61 -14.59
N GLN A 40 -24.20 -17.98 -13.49
CA GLN A 40 -23.45 -16.71 -13.49
C GLN A 40 -22.00 -16.91 -14.01
N VAL A 41 -21.36 -18.06 -13.74
CA VAL A 41 -20.09 -18.41 -14.39
C VAL A 41 -20.29 -18.52 -15.90
N MET A 42 -21.36 -19.22 -16.35
CA MET A 42 -21.69 -19.34 -17.78
C MET A 42 -21.93 -17.97 -18.44
N ASP A 43 -22.63 -17.08 -17.76
CA ASP A 43 -22.87 -15.71 -18.27
C ASP A 43 -21.58 -14.91 -18.39
N THR A 44 -20.66 -15.09 -17.45
CA THR A 44 -19.32 -14.47 -17.53
C THR A 44 -18.53 -15.02 -18.72
N LEU A 45 -18.49 -16.33 -18.87
CA LEU A 45 -17.82 -16.95 -20.03
C LEU A 45 -18.43 -16.54 -21.36
N ARG A 46 -19.76 -16.34 -21.42
CA ARG A 46 -20.50 -15.87 -22.60
C ARG A 46 -20.17 -14.41 -22.93
N ARG A 47 -20.24 -13.52 -21.92
CA ARG A 47 -19.94 -12.09 -22.11
C ARG A 47 -18.54 -11.85 -22.67
N HIS A 48 -17.59 -12.65 -22.24
CA HIS A 48 -16.20 -12.56 -22.70
C HIS A 48 -15.91 -13.45 -23.91
N GLU A 49 -16.94 -14.06 -24.49
CA GLU A 49 -16.82 -14.95 -25.66
C GLU A 49 -15.76 -16.05 -25.50
N VAL A 50 -15.61 -16.61 -24.30
CA VAL A 50 -14.55 -17.57 -23.98
C VAL A 50 -14.73 -18.89 -24.72
N LEU A 51 -15.99 -19.35 -24.92
CA LEU A 51 -16.30 -20.66 -25.41
C LEU A 51 -16.74 -20.66 -26.89
N LYS A 52 -16.28 -21.62 -27.68
CA LYS A 52 -16.82 -21.92 -29.02
C LYS A 52 -18.20 -22.60 -28.92
N SER A 53 -18.39 -23.47 -27.92
CA SER A 53 -19.63 -24.22 -27.68
C SER A 53 -19.92 -24.33 -26.18
N GLU A 54 -20.94 -23.63 -25.73
CA GLU A 54 -21.42 -23.71 -24.33
C GLU A 54 -22.00 -25.10 -24.03
N ALA A 55 -22.67 -25.73 -24.97
CA ALA A 55 -23.29 -27.05 -24.76
C ALA A 55 -22.26 -28.13 -24.40
N THR A 56 -21.09 -28.14 -25.06
CA THR A 56 -20.03 -29.08 -24.73
C THR A 56 -19.37 -28.78 -23.40
N PHE A 57 -19.24 -27.51 -23.03
CA PHE A 57 -18.73 -27.11 -21.71
C PHE A 57 -19.68 -27.55 -20.59
N ARG A 58 -20.99 -27.29 -20.71
CA ARG A 58 -22.01 -27.71 -19.74
C ARG A 58 -21.97 -29.23 -19.52
N LYS A 59 -21.91 -29.99 -20.62
CA LYS A 59 -21.80 -31.46 -20.55
C LYS A 59 -20.53 -31.90 -19.83
N THR A 60 -19.40 -31.24 -20.09
CA THR A 60 -18.12 -31.53 -19.39
C THR A 60 -18.22 -31.19 -17.90
N ALA A 61 -18.81 -30.05 -17.55
CA ALA A 61 -19.04 -29.63 -16.17
C ALA A 61 -19.92 -30.63 -15.41
N ASP A 62 -20.99 -31.14 -16.06
CA ASP A 62 -21.88 -32.15 -15.47
C ASP A 62 -21.16 -33.48 -15.22
N VAL A 63 -20.43 -33.99 -16.20
CA VAL A 63 -19.68 -35.24 -16.06
C VAL A 63 -18.60 -35.14 -14.99
N LEU A 64 -17.91 -34.02 -14.91
CA LEU A 64 -16.91 -33.75 -13.90
C LEU A 64 -17.49 -33.33 -12.55
N LYS A 65 -18.83 -33.29 -12.42
CA LYS A 65 -19.53 -32.88 -11.19
C LYS A 65 -19.03 -31.51 -10.67
N TYR A 66 -18.87 -30.55 -11.59
CA TYR A 66 -18.54 -29.17 -11.22
C TYR A 66 -19.77 -28.49 -10.64
N ARG A 67 -19.93 -28.63 -9.31
CA ARG A 67 -21.07 -28.10 -8.54
C ARG A 67 -20.64 -27.03 -7.56
N THR A 68 -19.43 -27.19 -7.01
CA THR A 68 -18.88 -26.19 -6.08
C THR A 68 -18.13 -25.13 -6.87
N ILE A 69 -18.69 -23.93 -6.88
CA ILE A 69 -18.06 -22.78 -7.50
C ILE A 69 -17.06 -22.18 -6.50
N ARG A 70 -15.81 -22.12 -6.89
CA ARG A 70 -14.76 -21.52 -6.07
C ARG A 70 -14.51 -20.09 -6.48
N ILE A 71 -14.42 -19.23 -5.50
CA ILE A 71 -14.15 -17.80 -5.63
C ILE A 71 -12.73 -17.60 -6.16
N GLY A 72 -12.50 -16.53 -6.94
CA GLY A 72 -11.16 -16.14 -7.33
C GLY A 72 -11.07 -15.42 -8.68
N LYS A 73 -9.85 -15.02 -9.00
CA LYS A 73 -9.47 -14.53 -10.34
C LYS A 73 -8.70 -15.63 -11.05
N TYR A 74 -9.21 -16.08 -12.17
CA TYR A 74 -8.68 -17.20 -12.93
C TYR A 74 -8.05 -16.71 -14.23
N ASP A 75 -6.75 -16.92 -14.39
CA ASP A 75 -6.08 -16.78 -15.68
C ASP A 75 -6.35 -18.04 -16.51
N ILE A 76 -7.09 -17.87 -17.59
CA ILE A 76 -7.45 -18.97 -18.50
C ILE A 76 -6.55 -19.10 -19.73
N SER A 77 -5.45 -18.34 -19.81
CA SER A 77 -4.53 -18.31 -20.95
C SER A 77 -3.96 -19.69 -21.29
N GLY A 78 -3.75 -20.53 -20.28
CA GLY A 78 -3.30 -21.92 -20.43
C GLY A 78 -4.39 -22.92 -20.83
N CYS A 79 -5.68 -22.54 -20.82
CA CYS A 79 -6.79 -23.43 -21.13
C CYS A 79 -7.02 -23.52 -22.64
N ARG A 80 -7.18 -24.76 -23.16
CA ARG A 80 -7.55 -25.01 -24.56
C ARG A 80 -8.85 -25.77 -24.67
N THR A 81 -9.06 -26.73 -23.80
CA THR A 81 -10.18 -27.68 -23.83
C THR A 81 -11.19 -27.36 -22.72
N ASN A 82 -12.40 -27.91 -22.84
CA ASN A 82 -13.37 -27.89 -21.75
C ASN A 82 -12.81 -28.51 -20.47
N LEU A 83 -12.04 -29.58 -20.62
CA LEU A 83 -11.44 -30.28 -19.50
C LEU A 83 -10.48 -29.41 -18.72
N ASP A 84 -9.63 -28.62 -19.42
CA ASP A 84 -8.69 -27.71 -18.79
C ASP A 84 -9.42 -26.65 -17.98
N LEU A 85 -10.39 -25.99 -18.61
CA LEU A 85 -11.13 -24.90 -17.99
C LEU A 85 -11.97 -25.37 -16.79
N VAL A 86 -12.70 -26.49 -16.92
CA VAL A 86 -13.47 -27.05 -15.79
C VAL A 86 -12.57 -27.46 -14.66
N ARG A 87 -11.42 -28.08 -14.93
CA ARG A 87 -10.45 -28.45 -13.90
C ARG A 87 -9.88 -27.24 -13.18
N LEU A 88 -9.52 -26.19 -13.92
CA LEU A 88 -9.02 -24.94 -13.36
C LEU A 88 -10.03 -24.35 -12.39
N LEU A 89 -11.26 -24.11 -12.85
CA LEU A 89 -12.33 -23.50 -12.04
C LEU A 89 -12.72 -24.39 -10.83
N ARG A 90 -12.75 -25.72 -11.02
CA ARG A 90 -13.10 -26.67 -9.95
C ARG A 90 -12.03 -26.77 -8.87
N ARG A 91 -10.73 -26.70 -9.25
CA ARG A 91 -9.63 -26.75 -8.28
C ARG A 91 -9.55 -25.48 -7.44
N GLY A 92 -10.12 -24.40 -7.91
CA GLY A 92 -9.96 -23.09 -7.27
C GLY A 92 -8.53 -22.55 -7.42
N GLN A 93 -7.86 -22.93 -8.49
CA GLN A 93 -6.51 -22.48 -8.80
C GLN A 93 -6.59 -21.09 -9.39
N HIS A 94 -6.54 -20.08 -8.51
CA HIS A 94 -6.56 -18.66 -8.87
C HIS A 94 -5.20 -18.04 -8.55
N TYR A 95 -4.91 -16.92 -9.22
CA TYR A 95 -3.64 -16.23 -9.08
C TYR A 95 -3.77 -15.04 -8.12
N PRO A 96 -2.72 -14.73 -7.34
CA PRO A 96 -2.74 -13.55 -6.50
C PRO A 96 -2.77 -12.28 -7.36
N VAL A 97 -3.43 -11.25 -6.85
CA VAL A 97 -3.40 -9.90 -7.38
C VAL A 97 -2.14 -9.23 -6.86
N LYS A 98 -1.35 -8.64 -7.75
CA LYS A 98 -0.25 -7.76 -7.34
C LYS A 98 -0.81 -6.44 -6.84
N PHE A 99 -0.64 -6.20 -5.56
CA PHE A 99 -1.05 -4.97 -4.90
C PHE A 99 0.19 -4.15 -4.52
N THR A 100 0.34 -3.00 -5.18
CA THR A 100 1.42 -2.05 -4.90
C THR A 100 0.84 -0.76 -4.38
N PHE A 101 1.40 -0.25 -3.30
CA PHE A 101 1.10 1.10 -2.83
C PHE A 101 2.36 1.83 -2.40
N ASN A 102 2.35 3.12 -2.59
CA ASN A 102 3.34 4.10 -2.15
C ASN A 102 2.65 5.46 -2.03
N ASN A 103 3.29 6.42 -1.40
CA ASN A 103 2.84 7.80 -1.31
C ASN A 103 1.38 7.96 -0.80
N VAL A 104 1.05 7.26 0.28
CA VAL A 104 -0.24 7.31 0.96
C VAL A 104 -0.08 8.09 2.28
N ARG A 105 -1.00 9.00 2.58
CA ARG A 105 -0.96 9.84 3.79
C ARG A 105 -1.93 9.41 4.87
N THR A 106 -3.13 9.00 4.48
CA THR A 106 -4.21 8.71 5.43
C THR A 106 -4.77 7.31 5.21
N ALA A 107 -5.50 6.79 6.21
CA ALA A 107 -6.23 5.54 6.09
C ALA A 107 -7.23 5.60 4.92
N ASP A 108 -7.92 6.72 4.73
CA ASP A 108 -8.89 6.89 3.64
C ASP A 108 -8.23 6.84 2.27
N GLN A 109 -7.06 7.46 2.10
CA GLN A 109 -6.28 7.34 0.86
C GLN A 109 -5.81 5.90 0.61
N LEU A 110 -5.53 5.14 1.69
CA LEU A 110 -5.20 3.72 1.54
C LEU A 110 -6.42 2.93 1.09
N VAL A 111 -7.58 3.15 1.71
CA VAL A 111 -8.85 2.52 1.32
C VAL A 111 -9.15 2.80 -0.16
N GLU A 112 -9.02 4.05 -0.60
CA GLU A 112 -9.18 4.43 -2.01
C GLU A 112 -8.15 3.70 -2.90
N ARG A 113 -6.90 3.58 -2.47
CA ARG A 113 -5.84 2.88 -3.22
C ARG A 113 -6.08 1.38 -3.32
N VAL A 114 -6.62 0.76 -2.27
CA VAL A 114 -7.09 -0.64 -2.28
C VAL A 114 -8.28 -0.76 -3.22
N GLY A 115 -9.28 0.12 -3.09
CA GLY A 115 -10.48 0.17 -3.92
C GLY A 115 -11.08 -1.24 -4.10
N HIS A 116 -11.59 -1.52 -5.28
CA HIS A 116 -12.19 -2.81 -5.65
C HIS A 116 -11.15 -3.84 -6.19
N LYS A 117 -9.91 -3.78 -5.71
CA LYS A 117 -8.87 -4.74 -6.15
C LYS A 117 -9.10 -6.14 -5.60
N PHE A 118 -9.77 -6.23 -4.44
CA PHE A 118 -10.12 -7.45 -3.75
C PHE A 118 -11.63 -7.61 -3.68
N PHE A 119 -12.08 -8.70 -3.07
CA PHE A 119 -13.52 -9.00 -3.02
C PHE A 119 -14.27 -8.16 -1.98
N PHE A 120 -13.64 -7.79 -0.87
CA PHE A 120 -14.28 -6.95 0.15
C PHE A 120 -14.56 -5.52 -0.37
N GLU A 121 -15.60 -4.90 0.17
CA GLU A 121 -15.90 -3.51 -0.15
C GLU A 121 -14.95 -2.54 0.56
N PRO A 122 -14.61 -1.39 -0.05
CA PRO A 122 -13.75 -0.39 0.58
C PRO A 122 -14.23 0.05 1.95
N GLU A 123 -15.53 0.10 2.16
CA GLU A 123 -16.18 0.48 3.42
C GLU A 123 -15.89 -0.50 4.56
N ASP A 124 -15.75 -1.80 4.27
CA ASP A 124 -15.39 -2.83 5.25
C ASP A 124 -13.98 -2.56 5.79
N LEU A 125 -13.03 -2.28 4.90
CA LEU A 125 -11.66 -1.93 5.28
C LEU A 125 -11.61 -0.59 6.04
N SER A 126 -12.38 0.41 5.60
CA SER A 126 -12.47 1.71 6.25
C SER A 126 -12.98 1.56 7.68
N ALA A 127 -14.05 0.80 7.88
CA ALA A 127 -14.61 0.57 9.20
C ALA A 127 -13.58 -0.04 10.18
N LEU A 128 -12.82 -1.04 9.73
CA LEU A 128 -11.80 -1.69 10.55
C LEU A 128 -10.62 -0.77 10.87
N LEU A 129 -10.14 0.03 9.92
CA LEU A 129 -9.01 0.96 10.13
C LEU A 129 -9.35 2.10 11.09
N HIS A 130 -10.63 2.50 11.17
CA HIS A 130 -11.11 3.52 12.09
C HIS A 130 -11.63 2.95 13.42
N ASP A 131 -11.75 1.62 13.54
CA ASP A 131 -12.10 0.98 14.79
C ASP A 131 -10.87 0.86 15.70
N ARG A 132 -10.82 1.74 16.70
CA ARG A 132 -9.74 1.75 17.70
C ARG A 132 -9.60 0.42 18.43
N THR A 133 -10.70 -0.24 18.77
CA THR A 133 -10.70 -1.53 19.48
C THR A 133 -10.14 -2.63 18.60
N TYR A 134 -10.51 -2.64 17.31
CA TYR A 134 -9.97 -3.59 16.35
C TYR A 134 -8.46 -3.38 16.16
N MET A 135 -8.02 -2.13 15.96
CA MET A 135 -6.60 -1.80 15.75
C MET A 135 -5.71 -2.07 16.96
N GLN A 136 -6.26 -2.06 18.17
CA GLN A 136 -5.52 -2.46 19.38
C GLN A 136 -5.03 -3.92 19.34
N ARG A 137 -5.63 -4.80 18.54
CA ARG A 137 -5.15 -6.17 18.30
C ARG A 137 -3.74 -6.20 17.71
N PHE A 138 -3.38 -5.17 16.95
CA PHE A 138 -2.07 -4.96 16.34
C PHE A 138 -1.18 -4.01 17.15
N GLY A 139 -1.60 -3.61 18.37
CA GLY A 139 -0.88 -2.62 19.18
C GLY A 139 -0.96 -1.19 18.62
N LEU A 140 -1.92 -0.93 17.75
CA LEU A 140 -2.12 0.36 17.07
C LEU A 140 -3.43 1.02 17.52
N SER A 141 -3.61 2.28 17.15
CA SER A 141 -4.86 3.03 17.28
C SER A 141 -5.35 3.47 15.90
N ASP A 142 -6.53 4.06 15.84
CA ASP A 142 -7.07 4.71 14.65
C ASP A 142 -6.10 5.73 14.02
N THR A 143 -5.42 6.53 14.86
CA THR A 143 -4.42 7.52 14.40
C THR A 143 -3.10 6.91 13.93
N THR A 144 -2.80 5.68 14.33
CA THR A 144 -1.57 4.96 13.98
C THR A 144 -1.80 3.76 13.08
N ALA A 145 -3.05 3.49 12.67
CA ALA A 145 -3.44 2.37 11.83
C ALA A 145 -2.59 2.26 10.55
N VAL A 146 -2.23 3.39 9.96
CA VAL A 146 -1.39 3.43 8.75
C VAL A 146 0.02 2.88 8.97
N CYS A 147 0.52 2.79 10.22
CA CYS A 147 1.80 2.16 10.54
C CYS A 147 1.84 0.67 10.19
N LEU A 148 0.68 0.00 10.15
CA LEU A 148 0.56 -1.42 9.77
C LEU A 148 1.08 -1.69 8.36
N PHE A 149 1.13 -0.67 7.51
CA PHE A 149 1.38 -0.80 6.08
C PHE A 149 2.82 -0.39 5.75
N ILE A 150 3.60 -1.32 5.23
CA ILE A 150 4.95 -1.06 4.73
C ILE A 150 4.86 -0.95 3.20
N PRO A 151 5.28 0.17 2.58
CA PRO A 151 5.23 0.30 1.12
C PRO A 151 6.01 -0.82 0.41
N ASN A 152 5.32 -1.59 -0.42
CA ASN A 152 5.87 -2.70 -1.20
C ASN A 152 4.89 -3.14 -2.29
N THR A 153 5.27 -4.19 -3.02
CA THR A 153 4.37 -4.96 -3.88
C THR A 153 4.07 -6.30 -3.24
N TYR A 154 2.81 -6.59 -3.03
CA TYR A 154 2.30 -7.76 -2.34
C TYR A 154 1.53 -8.66 -3.29
N ASP A 155 1.69 -9.96 -3.16
CA ASP A 155 0.86 -10.95 -3.82
C ASP A 155 -0.25 -11.38 -2.85
N ILE A 156 -1.49 -10.96 -3.16
CA ILE A 156 -2.66 -11.16 -2.29
C ILE A 156 -3.79 -11.77 -3.13
N TYR A 157 -4.44 -12.81 -2.61
CA TYR A 157 -5.57 -13.42 -3.30
C TYR A 157 -6.79 -12.51 -3.34
N TYR A 158 -7.52 -12.58 -4.45
CA TYR A 158 -8.68 -11.71 -4.72
C TYR A 158 -9.81 -11.91 -3.70
N ASP A 159 -10.01 -13.13 -3.24
CA ASP A 159 -11.09 -13.55 -2.35
C ASP A 159 -10.84 -13.29 -0.86
N ILE A 160 -9.79 -12.54 -0.54
CA ILE A 160 -9.45 -12.17 0.84
C ILE A 160 -10.55 -11.29 1.44
N THR A 161 -10.86 -11.48 2.72
CA THR A 161 -11.73 -10.56 3.49
C THR A 161 -10.95 -9.32 3.94
N ALA A 162 -11.63 -8.27 4.41
CA ALA A 162 -10.95 -7.08 4.93
C ALA A 162 -10.14 -7.40 6.20
N GLU A 163 -10.66 -8.28 7.07
CA GLU A 163 -9.96 -8.76 8.27
C GLU A 163 -8.70 -9.55 7.89
N ASP A 164 -8.82 -10.54 6.99
CA ASP A 164 -7.67 -11.34 6.55
C ASP A 164 -6.62 -10.49 5.80
N PHE A 165 -7.07 -9.44 5.09
CA PHE A 165 -6.18 -8.47 4.48
C PHE A 165 -5.35 -7.73 5.55
N LEU A 166 -5.96 -7.25 6.63
CA LEU A 166 -5.26 -6.59 7.73
C LEU A 166 -4.33 -7.55 8.48
N GLU A 167 -4.75 -8.80 8.73
CA GLU A 167 -3.89 -9.84 9.31
C GLU A 167 -2.69 -10.14 8.39
N ARG A 168 -2.91 -10.14 7.08
CA ARG A 168 -1.82 -10.31 6.10
C ARG A 168 -0.86 -9.12 6.13
N MET A 169 -1.37 -7.88 6.20
CA MET A 169 -0.54 -6.68 6.35
C MET A 169 0.22 -6.72 7.67
N ASN A 170 -0.40 -7.17 8.77
CA ASN A 170 0.28 -7.35 10.05
C ASN A 170 1.43 -8.35 9.95
N SER A 171 1.27 -9.44 9.21
CA SER A 171 2.36 -10.40 9.00
C SER A 171 3.57 -9.75 8.33
N TYR A 172 3.35 -8.83 7.38
CA TYR A 172 4.43 -8.08 6.74
C TYR A 172 5.02 -7.01 7.66
N TYR A 173 4.19 -6.37 8.48
CA TYR A 173 4.62 -5.43 9.51
C TYR A 173 5.55 -6.11 10.52
N GLU A 174 5.16 -7.28 11.06
CA GLU A 174 5.98 -8.06 11.99
C GLU A 174 7.28 -8.57 11.34
N GLN A 175 7.23 -8.95 10.06
CA GLN A 175 8.42 -9.34 9.31
C GLN A 175 9.38 -8.17 9.10
N PHE A 176 8.86 -6.97 8.86
CA PHE A 176 9.68 -5.76 8.74
C PHE A 176 10.28 -5.36 10.09
N TRP A 177 9.45 -5.34 11.15
CA TRP A 177 9.88 -5.03 12.52
C TRP A 177 10.43 -6.26 13.22
N ASP A 178 11.48 -6.85 12.66
CA ASP A 178 12.21 -7.96 13.25
C ASP A 178 12.91 -7.55 14.58
N ASP A 179 13.45 -8.54 15.30
CA ASP A 179 14.10 -8.32 16.60
C ASP A 179 15.24 -7.30 16.50
N ASN A 180 15.97 -7.26 15.38
CA ASN A 180 17.07 -6.34 15.19
C ASN A 180 16.59 -4.88 15.06
N ARG A 181 15.55 -4.63 14.23
CA ARG A 181 14.96 -3.28 14.09
C ARG A 181 14.30 -2.82 15.37
N ARG A 182 13.58 -3.69 16.08
CA ARG A 182 12.97 -3.38 17.38
C ARG A 182 14.03 -3.03 18.44
N LYS A 183 15.13 -3.79 18.48
CA LYS A 183 16.26 -3.52 19.36
C LYS A 183 16.89 -2.16 19.05
N THR A 184 17.20 -1.89 17.77
CA THR A 184 17.78 -0.62 17.34
C THR A 184 16.85 0.57 17.66
N ALA A 185 15.53 0.41 17.47
CA ALA A 185 14.55 1.42 17.87
C ALA A 185 14.60 1.70 19.37
N GLY A 186 14.68 0.65 20.21
CA GLY A 186 14.85 0.78 21.65
C GLY A 186 16.15 1.47 22.06
N GLU A 187 17.27 1.20 21.38
CA GLU A 187 18.57 1.84 21.62
C GLU A 187 18.54 3.35 21.35
N ILE A 188 17.74 3.80 20.39
CA ILE A 188 17.55 5.24 20.12
C ILE A 188 16.38 5.87 20.90
N GLY A 189 15.76 5.10 21.82
CA GLY A 189 14.67 5.56 22.67
C GLY A 189 13.33 5.74 21.99
N LEU A 190 13.08 5.06 20.86
CA LEU A 190 11.84 5.16 20.09
C LEU A 190 11.14 3.79 19.99
N THR A 191 9.80 3.81 19.96
CA THR A 191 9.00 2.65 19.58
C THR A 191 8.91 2.53 18.05
N PRO A 192 8.53 1.36 17.48
CA PRO A 192 8.28 1.20 16.05
C PRO A 192 7.34 2.27 15.45
N VAL A 193 6.26 2.59 16.15
CA VAL A 193 5.31 3.64 15.73
C VAL A 193 5.96 5.02 15.74
N GLN A 194 6.80 5.32 16.73
CA GLN A 194 7.52 6.60 16.81
C GLN A 194 8.59 6.71 15.70
N VAL A 195 9.27 5.61 15.36
CA VAL A 195 10.18 5.57 14.22
C VAL A 195 9.43 5.84 12.92
N ALA A 196 8.28 5.19 12.70
CA ALA A 196 7.45 5.43 11.52
C ALA A 196 6.95 6.88 11.48
N THR A 197 6.54 7.44 12.63
CA THR A 197 6.10 8.83 12.74
C THR A 197 7.22 9.80 12.38
N LEU A 198 8.42 9.62 12.94
CA LEU A 198 9.57 10.47 12.61
C LEU A 198 10.00 10.29 11.15
N ALA A 199 10.01 9.04 10.65
CA ALA A 199 10.32 8.76 9.24
C ALA A 199 9.36 9.44 8.28
N SER A 200 8.06 9.52 8.62
CA SER A 200 7.08 10.24 7.80
C SER A 200 7.37 11.74 7.69
N ILE A 201 7.87 12.34 8.76
CA ILE A 201 8.30 13.74 8.76
C ILE A 201 9.57 13.92 7.93
N VAL A 202 10.58 13.09 8.17
CA VAL A 202 11.86 13.11 7.41
C VAL A 202 11.62 12.96 5.90
N GLU A 203 10.67 12.12 5.52
CA GLU A 203 10.37 11.87 4.11
C GLU A 203 9.69 13.05 3.43
N GLU A 204 8.83 13.77 4.13
CA GLU A 204 8.17 14.99 3.61
C GLU A 204 9.12 16.22 3.60
N GLU A 205 10.16 16.23 4.42
CA GLU A 205 11.15 17.33 4.41
C GLU A 205 12.08 17.27 3.22
N ASN A 206 12.51 16.07 2.82
CA ASN A 206 13.48 15.96 1.71
C ASN A 206 13.37 14.65 0.94
N MET A 207 13.33 14.77 -0.37
CA MET A 207 13.36 13.64 -1.30
C MET A 207 14.80 13.11 -1.56
N ARG A 208 15.86 13.78 -1.04
CA ARG A 208 17.26 13.36 -1.25
C ARG A 208 17.63 12.22 -0.28
N PRO A 209 17.82 10.98 -0.74
CA PRO A 209 18.10 9.85 0.15
C PRO A 209 19.33 10.07 1.04
N SER A 210 20.36 10.75 0.53
CA SER A 210 21.60 11.02 1.24
C SER A 210 21.47 11.95 2.45
N GLU A 211 20.40 12.73 2.56
CA GLU A 211 20.16 13.63 3.68
C GLU A 211 19.19 13.05 4.73
N LYS A 212 18.43 12.00 4.40
CA LYS A 212 17.41 11.45 5.31
C LYS A 212 17.98 11.09 6.70
N ALA A 213 19.13 10.40 6.75
CA ALA A 213 19.77 10.06 8.03
C ALA A 213 20.30 11.28 8.80
N ILE A 214 20.69 12.36 8.11
CA ILE A 214 21.12 13.62 8.73
C ILE A 214 19.90 14.34 9.31
N ILE A 215 18.81 14.45 8.56
CA ILE A 215 17.57 15.08 9.00
C ILE A 215 16.98 14.33 10.19
N ALA A 216 16.99 12.99 10.14
CA ALA A 216 16.57 12.16 11.27
C ALA A 216 17.38 12.49 12.53
N GLY A 217 18.70 12.58 12.42
CA GLY A 217 19.58 12.96 13.54
C GLY A 217 19.29 14.37 14.07
N LEU A 218 18.98 15.33 13.20
CA LEU A 218 18.56 16.68 13.60
C LEU A 218 17.30 16.65 14.44
N TYR A 219 16.26 15.92 14.01
CA TYR A 219 15.02 15.82 14.76
C TYR A 219 15.19 15.05 16.07
N ILE A 220 15.97 13.98 16.10
CA ILE A 220 16.31 13.26 17.34
C ILE A 220 17.04 14.20 18.33
N ASN A 221 17.96 15.03 17.85
CA ASN A 221 18.62 16.04 18.69
C ASN A 221 17.64 17.04 19.28
N ARG A 222 16.63 17.50 18.50
CA ARG A 222 15.57 18.39 19.00
C ARG A 222 14.69 17.68 20.03
N LEU A 223 14.26 16.44 19.77
CA LEU A 223 13.49 15.64 20.73
C LEU A 223 14.24 15.50 22.06
N ASN A 224 15.53 15.12 22.03
CA ASN A 224 16.36 14.94 23.22
C ASN A 224 16.57 16.25 24.01
N LYS A 225 16.41 17.40 23.37
CA LYS A 225 16.51 18.73 24.01
C LYS A 225 15.14 19.30 24.39
N GLY A 226 14.03 18.60 24.17
CA GLY A 226 12.68 19.11 24.39
C GLY A 226 12.31 20.28 23.48
N MET A 227 12.99 20.43 22.34
CA MET A 227 12.70 21.48 21.37
C MET A 227 11.49 21.09 20.50
N LEU A 228 10.71 22.08 20.10
CA LEU A 228 9.67 21.91 19.09
C LEU A 228 10.30 21.43 17.76
N LEU A 229 9.67 20.48 17.06
CA LEU A 229 10.20 20.00 15.79
C LEU A 229 10.09 21.04 14.66
N GLN A 230 9.03 21.87 14.68
CA GLN A 230 8.81 22.97 13.74
C GLN A 230 8.91 22.52 12.28
N SER A 231 8.21 21.45 11.95
CA SER A 231 8.15 20.88 10.62
C SER A 231 6.91 21.36 9.87
N ASP A 232 7.10 22.06 8.76
CA ASP A 232 6.02 22.55 7.90
C ASP A 232 5.09 21.42 7.40
N PRO A 233 5.59 20.25 7.00
CA PRO A 233 4.76 19.11 6.63
C PRO A 233 3.73 18.69 7.68
N THR A 234 4.04 18.81 8.96
CA THR A 234 3.10 18.48 10.04
C THR A 234 1.95 19.47 10.13
N VAL A 235 2.21 20.76 9.84
CA VAL A 235 1.16 21.78 9.74
C VAL A 235 0.29 21.53 8.51
N LYS A 236 0.90 21.20 7.37
CA LYS A 236 0.17 20.83 6.16
C LYS A 236 -0.78 19.65 6.42
N PHE A 237 -0.32 18.63 7.14
CA PHE A 237 -1.14 17.49 7.54
C PHE A 237 -2.28 17.92 8.48
N ALA A 238 -1.98 18.76 9.47
CA ALA A 238 -2.97 19.30 10.41
C ALA A 238 -4.10 20.09 9.74
N LEU A 239 -3.79 20.77 8.63
CA LEU A 239 -4.77 21.51 7.82
C LEU A 239 -5.57 20.61 6.87
N GLY A 240 -5.12 19.39 6.60
CA GLY A 240 -5.71 18.50 5.59
C GLY A 240 -5.56 18.98 4.14
N ASP A 241 -4.77 20.04 3.90
CA ASP A 241 -4.55 20.63 2.58
C ASP A 241 -3.19 20.20 2.00
N PHE A 242 -3.18 19.03 1.39
CA PHE A 242 -1.96 18.45 0.81
C PHE A 242 -1.52 19.10 -0.50
N ALA A 243 -2.38 19.87 -1.16
CA ALA A 243 -2.06 20.62 -2.36
C ALA A 243 -1.33 21.94 -2.07
N ARG A 244 -1.39 22.40 -0.83
CA ARG A 244 -0.76 23.65 -0.40
C ARG A 244 0.76 23.59 -0.58
N GLN A 245 1.29 24.53 -1.32
CA GLN A 245 2.72 24.59 -1.61
C GLN A 245 3.52 25.32 -0.53
N ARG A 246 2.88 26.24 0.21
CA ARG A 246 3.54 27.06 1.22
C ARG A 246 2.70 27.16 2.49
N ILE A 247 3.35 27.02 3.64
CA ILE A 247 2.79 27.30 4.96
C ILE A 247 2.97 28.80 5.26
N LEU A 248 1.88 29.49 5.61
CA LEU A 248 1.88 30.90 6.00
C LEU A 248 1.96 31.02 7.53
N ASN A 249 2.36 32.20 8.02
CA ASN A 249 2.43 32.46 9.47
C ASN A 249 1.08 32.21 10.17
N ALA A 250 -0.04 32.48 9.51
CA ALA A 250 -1.37 32.20 10.06
C ALA A 250 -1.61 30.69 10.24
N ASP A 251 -1.07 29.85 9.36
CA ASP A 251 -1.23 28.41 9.40
C ASP A 251 -0.50 27.77 10.59
N LEU A 252 0.59 28.40 11.07
CA LEU A 252 1.37 27.93 12.22
C LEU A 252 0.55 27.95 13.53
N HIS A 253 -0.60 28.62 13.54
CA HIS A 253 -1.47 28.72 14.71
C HIS A 253 -2.59 27.68 14.73
N VAL A 254 -2.69 26.80 13.72
CA VAL A 254 -3.71 25.74 13.69
C VAL A 254 -3.65 24.91 14.99
N ASP A 255 -4.80 24.73 15.62
CA ASP A 255 -4.90 23.95 16.86
C ASP A 255 -5.13 22.47 16.54
N SER A 256 -4.03 21.75 16.43
CA SER A 256 -4.01 20.32 16.14
C SER A 256 -2.83 19.66 16.84
N PRO A 257 -2.99 18.48 17.41
CA PRO A 257 -1.87 17.73 18.03
C PRO A 257 -0.77 17.37 17.02
N TYR A 258 -1.04 17.47 15.73
CA TYR A 258 -0.04 17.32 14.67
C TYR A 258 0.80 18.57 14.45
N ASN A 259 0.41 19.74 14.99
CA ASN A 259 1.16 20.99 14.80
C ASN A 259 2.42 21.03 15.65
N THR A 260 3.56 20.66 15.09
CA THR A 260 4.87 20.63 15.77
C THR A 260 5.49 22.02 16.00
N TYR A 261 4.82 23.12 15.63
CA TYR A 261 5.14 24.47 16.06
C TYR A 261 4.50 24.84 17.40
N LYS A 262 3.41 24.12 17.80
CA LYS A 262 2.69 24.36 19.06
C LYS A 262 2.99 23.29 20.11
N TYR A 263 3.08 22.04 19.69
CA TYR A 263 3.17 20.90 20.58
C TYR A 263 4.56 20.26 20.49
N ALA A 264 5.17 20.04 21.66
CA ALA A 264 6.49 19.41 21.78
C ALA A 264 6.41 17.88 21.58
N GLY A 265 7.48 17.30 21.10
CA GLY A 265 7.57 15.87 20.85
C GLY A 265 7.11 15.49 19.44
N LEU A 266 6.93 14.18 19.22
CA LEU A 266 6.35 13.65 17.98
C LEU A 266 4.84 13.84 17.97
N PRO A 267 4.22 14.05 16.80
CA PRO A 267 2.77 14.04 16.67
C PRO A 267 2.19 12.66 17.03
N PRO A 268 0.85 12.54 17.20
CA PRO A 268 0.19 11.30 17.63
C PRO A 268 0.41 10.08 16.71
N GLY A 269 0.75 10.32 15.46
CA GLY A 269 0.99 9.30 14.45
C GLY A 269 1.68 9.89 13.22
N PRO A 270 2.00 9.04 12.23
CA PRO A 270 2.68 9.48 11.01
C PRO A 270 1.78 10.38 10.16
N ILE A 271 2.42 11.29 9.42
CA ILE A 271 1.76 12.22 8.47
C ILE A 271 1.69 11.64 7.04
N ARG A 272 2.25 10.47 6.86
CA ARG A 272 2.17 9.59 5.68
C ARG A 272 2.69 8.20 6.04
N ILE A 273 2.41 7.22 5.20
CA ILE A 273 3.08 5.93 5.28
C ILE A 273 4.52 6.11 4.75
N PRO A 274 5.56 6.00 5.60
CA PRO A 274 6.94 6.22 5.16
C PRO A 274 7.49 5.00 4.42
N GLU A 275 8.41 5.22 3.50
CA GLU A 275 9.17 4.17 2.84
C GLU A 275 10.04 3.40 3.86
N ALA A 276 10.20 2.08 3.66
CA ALA A 276 11.06 1.24 4.47
C ALA A 276 12.47 1.81 4.63
N SER A 277 13.05 2.32 3.53
CA SER A 277 14.37 2.96 3.51
C SER A 277 14.47 4.23 4.35
N THR A 278 13.34 4.96 4.53
CA THR A 278 13.32 6.14 5.40
C THR A 278 13.22 5.73 6.86
N MET A 279 12.48 4.68 7.18
CA MET A 279 12.49 4.09 8.53
C MET A 279 13.89 3.57 8.91
N ASP A 280 14.57 2.87 8.00
CA ASP A 280 15.97 2.45 8.19
C ASP A 280 16.91 3.66 8.36
N SER A 281 16.65 4.78 7.66
CA SER A 281 17.43 6.03 7.85
C SER A 281 17.22 6.68 9.21
N VAL A 282 16.06 6.48 9.85
CA VAL A 282 15.81 6.92 11.24
C VAL A 282 16.49 5.97 12.22
N LEU A 283 16.35 4.66 12.03
CA LEU A 283 17.00 3.66 12.88
C LEU A 283 18.53 3.82 12.90
N HIS A 284 19.11 4.15 11.77
CA HIS A 284 20.56 4.34 11.58
C HIS A 284 20.90 5.81 11.31
N TYR A 285 20.27 6.71 12.06
CA TYR A 285 20.48 8.14 11.87
C TYR A 285 21.95 8.55 12.03
N ARG A 286 22.34 9.59 11.33
CA ARG A 286 23.71 10.11 11.43
C ARG A 286 23.90 10.91 12.69
N HIS A 287 24.84 10.51 13.55
CA HIS A 287 25.20 11.24 14.75
C HIS A 287 25.92 12.54 14.43
N HIS A 288 25.39 13.65 14.94
CA HIS A 288 25.91 15.02 14.84
C HIS A 288 25.19 15.90 15.88
N ASN A 289 25.53 17.20 15.93
CA ASN A 289 24.93 18.14 16.88
C ASN A 289 24.02 19.18 16.19
N TYR A 290 23.62 18.98 14.93
CA TYR A 290 22.77 19.90 14.22
C TYR A 290 21.37 20.01 14.86
N LEU A 291 20.84 21.23 14.88
CA LEU A 291 19.51 21.58 15.40
C LEU A 291 18.66 22.32 14.37
N TYR A 292 19.29 22.84 13.31
CA TYR A 292 18.66 23.67 12.29
C TYR A 292 19.08 23.22 10.90
N MET A 293 18.15 23.32 9.95
CA MET A 293 18.41 23.14 8.53
C MET A 293 17.73 24.23 7.72
N CYS A 294 18.25 24.54 6.56
CA CYS A 294 17.69 25.49 5.60
C CYS A 294 18.08 25.05 4.20
N ALA A 295 17.17 25.12 3.24
CA ALA A 295 17.47 24.81 1.85
C ALA A 295 18.65 25.67 1.36
N LYS A 296 19.52 25.05 0.54
CA LYS A 296 20.68 25.75 -0.05
C LYS A 296 20.23 26.79 -1.08
N GLU A 297 20.93 27.88 -1.10
CA GLU A 297 20.73 29.01 -2.01
C GLU A 297 21.01 28.70 -3.50
N ASP A 298 21.69 27.59 -3.79
CA ASP A 298 21.99 27.09 -5.13
C ASP A 298 20.80 26.34 -5.78
N PHE A 299 19.72 26.10 -5.02
CA PHE A 299 18.52 25.33 -5.45
C PHE A 299 18.82 23.88 -5.85
N SER A 300 19.91 23.32 -5.35
CA SER A 300 20.27 21.91 -5.57
C SER A 300 19.30 20.90 -4.94
N GLY A 301 18.41 21.37 -4.08
CA GLY A 301 17.50 20.53 -3.29
C GLY A 301 18.17 19.91 -2.06
N TYR A 302 19.38 20.35 -1.72
CA TYR A 302 20.09 20.02 -0.48
C TYR A 302 19.92 21.11 0.58
N HIS A 303 20.32 20.79 1.83
CA HIS A 303 20.23 21.70 2.96
C HIS A 303 21.60 22.11 3.52
N ASN A 304 21.62 23.28 4.11
CA ASN A 304 22.67 23.72 5.03
C ASN A 304 22.25 23.33 6.45
N PHE A 305 23.06 22.53 7.13
CA PHE A 305 22.82 22.08 8.50
C PHE A 305 23.72 22.83 9.47
N THR A 306 23.20 23.16 10.67
CA THR A 306 23.96 23.83 11.72
C THR A 306 23.40 23.59 13.11
N ALA A 307 24.25 23.70 14.13
CA ALA A 307 23.84 23.71 15.54
C ALA A 307 23.50 25.13 16.05
N SER A 308 23.88 26.17 15.30
CA SER A 308 23.78 27.58 15.73
C SER A 308 22.56 28.26 15.09
N ALA A 309 21.70 28.87 15.93
CA ALA A 309 20.57 29.67 15.46
C ALA A 309 21.04 30.90 14.65
N ALA A 310 22.17 31.54 15.02
CA ALA A 310 22.71 32.68 14.29
C ALA A 310 23.15 32.29 12.88
N VAL A 311 23.85 31.14 12.72
CA VAL A 311 24.25 30.62 11.40
C VAL A 311 23.01 30.21 10.58
N HIS A 312 22.01 29.62 11.23
CA HIS A 312 20.75 29.31 10.55
C HIS A 312 20.07 30.57 10.00
N ALA A 313 19.99 31.65 10.79
CA ALA A 313 19.44 32.94 10.33
C ALA A 313 20.19 33.49 9.11
N GLN A 314 21.53 33.38 9.09
CA GLN A 314 22.35 33.75 7.93
C GLN A 314 22.05 32.89 6.70
N ASN A 315 21.95 31.55 6.86
CA ASN A 315 21.60 30.64 5.78
C ASN A 315 20.22 30.98 5.21
N ALA A 316 19.23 31.22 6.08
CA ALA A 316 17.88 31.61 5.67
C ALA A 316 17.85 32.96 4.95
N ALA A 317 18.68 33.91 5.36
CA ALA A 317 18.80 35.20 4.68
C ALA A 317 19.40 35.02 3.25
N ARG A 318 20.46 34.21 3.11
CA ARG A 318 21.06 33.88 1.79
C ARG A 318 20.04 33.21 0.86
N TYR A 319 19.31 32.23 1.36
CA TYR A 319 18.27 31.54 0.59
C TYR A 319 17.19 32.50 0.12
N ARG A 320 16.66 33.38 1.01
CA ARG A 320 15.67 34.40 0.64
C ARG A 320 16.22 35.38 -0.40
N ALA A 321 17.46 35.83 -0.27
CA ALA A 321 18.11 36.69 -1.27
C ALA A 321 18.20 36.02 -2.63
N ALA A 322 18.56 34.73 -2.69
CA ALA A 322 18.61 33.96 -3.93
C ALA A 322 17.23 33.79 -4.57
N LEU A 323 16.16 33.57 -3.79
CA LEU A 323 14.78 33.56 -4.28
C LEU A 323 14.38 34.90 -4.91
N ASN A 324 14.68 36.00 -4.23
CA ASN A 324 14.37 37.36 -4.70
C ASN A 324 15.10 37.67 -6.02
N ALA A 325 16.38 37.30 -6.13
CA ALA A 325 17.18 37.48 -7.34
C ALA A 325 16.61 36.73 -8.57
N ARG A 326 15.87 35.64 -8.35
CA ARG A 326 15.19 34.87 -9.40
C ARG A 326 13.73 35.28 -9.60
N ASN A 327 13.28 36.38 -8.99
CA ASN A 327 11.86 36.80 -9.00
C ASN A 327 10.87 35.70 -8.58
N ILE A 328 11.30 34.71 -7.81
CA ILE A 328 10.44 33.71 -7.23
C ILE A 328 9.77 34.35 -6.02
N LYS A 329 8.65 35.04 -6.27
CA LYS A 329 7.79 35.57 -5.21
C LYS A 329 7.09 34.38 -4.55
N LYS A 330 7.49 34.11 -3.33
CA LYS A 330 6.77 33.16 -2.47
C LYS A 330 5.60 33.84 -1.80
#